data_25edab7477078edd6e7ef3387aa8c9bb
#
_entry.id   25edab7477078edd6e7ef3387aa8c9bb
#
_cell.length_a   1.000
_cell.length_b   1.000
_cell.length_c   1.000
_cell.angle_alpha   90.00
_cell.angle_beta   90.00
_cell.angle_gamma   90.00
#
_symmetry.space_group_name_H-M   'P 1'
#
loop_
_entity.id
_entity.type
_entity.pdbx_description
1 polymer ?
#
loop_
_entity_poly.entity_id
_entity_poly.type
_entity_poly.pdbx_seq_one_letter_code
_entity_poly.pdbx_strand_id
1 'polypeptide(L)'
;MIINNVKLVLDDEVVHGSLEVHDGRILAFAESQSRLPQALDGEGGWLLPGLIELHTDNLDKFFTPRPKVDWPAHSAMSSHDAMMVASGITTVLDAVAIGDVRDGGDRLENLEKMVNAVEETQKRGLNRAEHRLHLRCELPHHTTLPLFEKLIDRESVSMVSLMDHSPGQRQYADRSKYRDYYQGKYHLTHDEMDRFEAEQMALAATWSQPNRQTIAAMCRARRIALASHDDATEAHVAESHQLGSVIAEFPTTLAAAQASRQHGMHVLMGAPNIVRGGSHSGNVAAHQLASHGLLDILSSDYYPASLLDAAFRIADAEDNAFTLPQAIRLVSQHPAQALGLDDRGVIAEGKRADLVLAHRRGEHIQINHVWRQGKRVF
;
A
#
# COMPACT_ATOMS: atom_id res chain seq x y z
N MET A 1 15.84 -5.35 -25.21
CA MET A 1 16.77 -4.78 -24.20
C MET A 1 17.35 -5.94 -23.39
N ILE A 2 18.64 -5.91 -23.12
CA ILE A 2 19.31 -6.91 -22.27
C ILE A 2 19.89 -6.18 -21.07
N ILE A 3 19.63 -6.69 -19.86
CA ILE A 3 20.26 -6.26 -18.63
C ILE A 3 21.21 -7.36 -18.20
N ASN A 4 22.50 -7.01 -18.07
CA ASN A 4 23.59 -7.94 -17.87
C ASN A 4 24.25 -7.74 -16.51
N ASN A 5 24.97 -8.76 -16.02
CA ASN A 5 25.74 -8.68 -14.77
C ASN A 5 24.86 -8.20 -13.59
N VAL A 6 23.81 -8.93 -13.29
CA VAL A 6 22.86 -8.66 -12.22
C VAL A 6 22.58 -9.89 -11.38
N LYS A 7 22.21 -9.66 -10.14
CA LYS A 7 21.65 -10.68 -9.25
C LYS A 7 20.14 -10.64 -9.40
N LEU A 8 19.60 -11.57 -10.18
CA LEU A 8 18.17 -11.72 -10.42
C LEU A 8 17.51 -12.30 -9.17
N VAL A 9 16.62 -11.56 -8.54
CA VAL A 9 15.81 -12.07 -7.44
C VAL A 9 14.55 -12.69 -8.05
N LEU A 10 14.59 -14.01 -8.18
CA LEU A 10 13.48 -14.81 -8.69
C LEU A 10 12.49 -15.13 -7.57
N ASP A 11 11.52 -16.00 -7.84
CA ASP A 11 10.49 -16.36 -6.88
C ASP A 11 11.05 -17.01 -5.61
N ASP A 12 12.00 -17.92 -5.73
CA ASP A 12 12.56 -18.71 -4.62
C ASP A 12 14.09 -18.70 -4.51
N GLU A 13 14.78 -18.12 -5.49
CA GLU A 13 16.25 -18.10 -5.55
C GLU A 13 16.80 -16.78 -6.10
N VAL A 14 18.10 -16.60 -5.93
CA VAL A 14 18.86 -15.50 -6.54
C VAL A 14 19.85 -16.08 -7.54
N VAL A 15 19.78 -15.60 -8.78
CA VAL A 15 20.63 -16.06 -9.89
C VAL A 15 21.49 -14.91 -10.39
N HIS A 16 22.79 -15.11 -10.51
CA HIS A 16 23.69 -14.12 -11.10
C HIS A 16 23.77 -14.33 -12.62
N GLY A 17 23.31 -13.37 -13.39
CA GLY A 17 23.28 -13.54 -14.85
C GLY A 17 22.75 -12.34 -15.61
N SER A 18 21.91 -12.62 -16.59
CA SER A 18 21.32 -11.63 -17.49
C SER A 18 19.83 -11.89 -17.72
N LEU A 19 19.13 -10.84 -18.13
CA LEU A 19 17.70 -10.87 -18.45
C LEU A 19 17.45 -10.13 -19.76
N GLU A 20 16.61 -10.72 -20.62
CA GLU A 20 16.19 -10.12 -21.88
C GLU A 20 14.73 -9.69 -21.82
N VAL A 21 14.49 -8.48 -22.28
CA VAL A 21 13.15 -7.86 -22.40
C VAL A 21 12.80 -7.64 -23.87
N HIS A 22 11.60 -8.07 -24.26
CA HIS A 22 11.04 -7.85 -25.58
C HIS A 22 9.56 -7.45 -25.45
N ASP A 23 9.16 -6.42 -26.19
CA ASP A 23 7.77 -5.90 -26.20
C ASP A 23 7.17 -5.70 -24.81
N GLY A 24 7.96 -5.14 -23.89
CA GLY A 24 7.53 -4.82 -22.54
C GLY A 24 7.39 -6.01 -21.60
N ARG A 25 7.82 -7.22 -22.04
CA ARG A 25 7.77 -8.45 -21.26
C ARG A 25 9.14 -9.07 -21.10
N ILE A 26 9.31 -9.85 -20.05
CA ILE A 26 10.50 -10.67 -19.83
C ILE A 26 10.46 -11.82 -20.83
N LEU A 27 11.43 -11.85 -21.74
CA LEU A 27 11.53 -12.90 -22.73
C LEU A 27 12.26 -14.13 -22.17
N ALA A 28 13.41 -13.91 -21.53
CA ALA A 28 14.24 -14.96 -20.97
C ALA A 28 15.21 -14.39 -19.91
N PHE A 29 15.76 -15.26 -19.11
CA PHE A 29 16.89 -14.98 -18.22
C PHE A 29 17.80 -16.20 -18.10
N ALA A 30 19.08 -15.99 -17.78
CA ALA A 30 20.07 -17.06 -17.70
C ALA A 30 21.19 -16.74 -16.70
N GLU A 31 21.81 -17.78 -16.15
CA GLU A 31 23.02 -17.71 -15.30
C GLU A 31 24.29 -17.36 -16.09
N SER A 32 24.16 -16.68 -17.19
CA SER A 32 25.26 -16.30 -18.06
C SER A 32 25.21 -14.83 -18.37
N GLN A 33 26.37 -14.27 -18.68
CA GLN A 33 26.48 -12.88 -19.12
C GLN A 33 26.36 -12.79 -20.63
N SER A 34 25.61 -11.77 -21.09
CA SER A 34 25.58 -11.40 -22.49
C SER A 34 26.90 -10.76 -22.91
N ARG A 35 27.35 -11.06 -24.12
CA ARG A 35 28.52 -10.41 -24.74
C ARG A 35 28.11 -9.31 -25.73
N LEU A 36 26.84 -9.00 -25.83
CA LEU A 36 26.34 -7.97 -26.75
C LEU A 36 26.75 -6.58 -26.25
N PRO A 37 27.35 -5.74 -27.09
CA PRO A 37 27.83 -4.42 -26.69
C PRO A 37 26.71 -3.48 -26.19
N GLN A 38 25.49 -3.67 -26.68
CA GLN A 38 24.32 -2.87 -26.28
C GLN A 38 23.65 -3.35 -24.98
N ALA A 39 24.11 -4.44 -24.37
CA ALA A 39 23.60 -4.89 -23.10
C ALA A 39 23.93 -3.88 -22.00
N LEU A 40 22.92 -3.53 -21.18
CA LEU A 40 23.13 -2.67 -20.03
C LEU A 40 23.90 -3.45 -18.95
N ASP A 41 25.06 -2.94 -18.52
CA ASP A 41 25.77 -3.51 -17.38
C ASP A 41 25.09 -3.09 -16.07
N GLY A 42 24.57 -4.06 -15.32
CA GLY A 42 23.95 -3.85 -14.01
C GLY A 42 24.97 -3.76 -12.87
N GLU A 43 26.27 -3.82 -13.16
CA GLU A 43 27.35 -3.62 -12.18
C GLU A 43 27.25 -4.53 -10.92
N GLY A 44 26.74 -5.74 -11.09
CA GLY A 44 26.52 -6.70 -10.01
C GLY A 44 25.37 -6.33 -9.04
N GLY A 45 24.51 -5.40 -9.43
CA GLY A 45 23.36 -4.98 -8.64
C GLY A 45 22.26 -6.03 -8.57
N TRP A 46 21.32 -5.79 -7.69
CA TRP A 46 20.10 -6.58 -7.54
C TRP A 46 19.08 -6.18 -8.61
N LEU A 47 18.60 -7.11 -9.40
CA LEU A 47 17.46 -6.91 -10.29
C LEU A 47 16.23 -7.55 -9.67
N LEU A 48 15.25 -6.71 -9.35
CA LEU A 48 14.05 -7.04 -8.60
C LEU A 48 12.82 -6.84 -9.47
N PRO A 49 11.70 -7.54 -9.21
CA PRO A 49 10.43 -7.15 -9.80
C PRO A 49 10.04 -5.74 -9.34
N GLY A 50 9.36 -4.99 -10.18
CA GLY A 50 8.80 -3.68 -9.82
C GLY A 50 7.91 -3.80 -8.59
N LEU A 51 8.07 -2.84 -7.66
CA LEU A 51 7.32 -2.86 -6.40
C LEU A 51 5.87 -2.45 -6.63
N ILE A 52 4.98 -3.03 -5.83
CA ILE A 52 3.54 -2.80 -5.87
C ILE A 52 3.08 -2.25 -4.53
N GLU A 53 2.51 -1.04 -4.56
CA GLU A 53 2.06 -0.32 -3.38
C GLU A 53 0.54 -0.38 -3.25
N LEU A 54 0.02 -0.97 -2.17
CA LEU A 54 -1.42 -1.10 -1.93
C LEU A 54 -2.02 0.04 -1.10
N HIS A 55 -1.19 0.78 -0.35
CA HIS A 55 -1.69 1.79 0.57
C HIS A 55 -0.67 2.93 0.73
N THR A 56 -0.87 4.00 -0.03
CA THR A 56 -0.10 5.24 0.12
C THR A 56 -1.01 6.45 0.24
N ASP A 57 -0.80 7.25 1.27
CA ASP A 57 -1.53 8.50 1.53
C ASP A 57 -0.81 9.72 0.94
N ASN A 58 0.21 9.51 0.11
CA ASN A 58 1.08 10.61 -0.30
C ASN A 58 0.47 11.53 -1.36
N LEU A 59 -0.52 11.07 -2.13
CA LEU A 59 -1.17 11.88 -3.16
C LEU A 59 -1.72 13.18 -2.57
N ASP A 60 -2.42 13.10 -1.47
CA ASP A 60 -3.01 14.24 -0.76
C ASP A 60 -1.98 15.33 -0.43
N LYS A 61 -0.77 14.94 -0.02
CA LYS A 61 0.32 15.88 0.33
C LYS A 61 0.82 16.69 -0.85
N PHE A 62 0.71 16.19 -2.07
CA PHE A 62 1.11 16.90 -3.28
C PHE A 62 0.01 17.85 -3.77
N PHE A 63 -1.25 17.53 -3.50
CA PHE A 63 -2.38 18.39 -3.83
C PHE A 63 -2.55 19.54 -2.84
N THR A 64 -2.27 19.28 -1.56
CA THR A 64 -2.32 20.28 -0.49
C THR A 64 -0.99 20.27 0.28
N PRO A 65 0.10 20.81 -0.32
CA PRO A 65 1.43 20.73 0.27
C PRO A 65 1.58 21.54 1.56
N ARG A 66 0.69 22.50 1.78
CA ARG A 66 0.58 23.30 3.01
C ARG A 66 -0.89 23.64 3.26
N PRO A 67 -1.30 23.87 4.51
CA PRO A 67 -2.65 24.34 4.81
C PRO A 67 -3.07 25.52 3.94
N LYS A 68 -4.24 25.43 3.30
CA LYS A 68 -4.81 26.45 2.41
C LYS A 68 -4.00 26.72 1.12
N VAL A 69 -3.12 25.81 0.72
CA VAL A 69 -2.38 25.88 -0.53
C VAL A 69 -2.78 24.72 -1.43
N ASP A 70 -3.58 25.00 -2.44
CA ASP A 70 -3.93 24.07 -3.50
C ASP A 70 -2.90 24.10 -4.62
N TRP A 71 -2.45 22.91 -5.03
CA TRP A 71 -1.52 22.78 -6.14
C TRP A 71 -2.25 22.37 -7.43
N PRO A 72 -1.78 22.82 -8.62
CA PRO A 72 -2.36 22.37 -9.89
C PRO A 72 -2.30 20.83 -10.02
N ALA A 73 -3.43 20.23 -10.35
CA ALA A 73 -3.64 18.77 -10.28
C ALA A 73 -2.59 17.95 -11.06
N HIS A 74 -2.31 18.33 -12.31
CA HIS A 74 -1.33 17.61 -13.13
C HIS A 74 0.10 17.74 -12.63
N SER A 75 0.46 18.91 -12.10
CA SER A 75 1.77 19.16 -11.50
C SER A 75 1.93 18.35 -10.20
N ALA A 76 0.90 18.34 -9.35
CA ALA A 76 0.87 17.54 -8.13
C ALA A 76 1.03 16.04 -8.46
N MET A 77 0.27 15.56 -9.42
CA MET A 77 0.32 14.16 -9.86
C MET A 77 1.70 13.78 -10.44
N SER A 78 2.31 14.66 -11.23
CA SER A 78 3.65 14.43 -11.80
C SER A 78 4.73 14.30 -10.74
N SER A 79 4.67 15.13 -9.69
CA SER A 79 5.63 15.07 -8.57
C SER A 79 5.43 13.83 -7.72
N HIS A 80 4.18 13.46 -7.44
CA HIS A 80 3.84 12.24 -6.73
C HIS A 80 4.31 11.00 -7.49
N ASP A 81 4.00 10.90 -8.77
CA ASP A 81 4.41 9.80 -9.66
C ASP A 81 5.95 9.67 -9.72
N ALA A 82 6.68 10.78 -9.81
CA ALA A 82 8.14 10.78 -9.79
C ALA A 82 8.70 10.19 -8.48
N MET A 83 8.11 10.53 -7.33
CA MET A 83 8.50 9.96 -6.04
C MET A 83 8.22 8.46 -5.96
N MET A 84 7.11 7.98 -6.53
CA MET A 84 6.79 6.56 -6.56
C MET A 84 7.86 5.76 -7.34
N VAL A 85 8.17 6.15 -8.57
CA VAL A 85 9.17 5.42 -9.38
C VAL A 85 10.57 5.55 -8.82
N ALA A 86 10.95 6.68 -8.24
CA ALA A 86 12.24 6.83 -7.55
C ALA A 86 12.35 5.90 -6.33
N SER A 87 11.23 5.46 -5.79
CA SER A 87 11.16 4.47 -4.71
C SER A 87 11.04 3.01 -5.21
N GLY A 88 11.13 2.78 -6.53
CA GLY A 88 11.03 1.45 -7.14
C GLY A 88 9.60 0.97 -7.38
N ILE A 89 8.61 1.79 -7.13
CA ILE A 89 7.20 1.42 -7.21
C ILE A 89 6.70 1.63 -8.65
N THR A 90 6.25 0.56 -9.29
CA THR A 90 5.77 0.57 -10.68
C THR A 90 4.25 0.44 -10.79
N THR A 91 3.59 -0.07 -9.77
CA THR A 91 2.13 -0.12 -9.64
C THR A 91 1.74 0.48 -8.29
N VAL A 92 0.87 1.49 -8.31
CA VAL A 92 0.48 2.27 -7.13
C VAL A 92 -1.03 2.24 -6.99
N LEU A 93 -1.51 1.90 -5.79
CA LEU A 93 -2.87 2.18 -5.37
C LEU A 93 -2.86 3.44 -4.52
N ASP A 94 -3.25 4.54 -5.12
CA ASP A 94 -3.40 5.82 -4.42
C ASP A 94 -4.60 5.75 -3.50
N ALA A 95 -4.34 5.86 -2.20
CA ALA A 95 -5.37 5.81 -1.19
C ALA A 95 -6.04 7.18 -1.04
N VAL A 96 -7.35 7.22 -1.22
CA VAL A 96 -8.17 8.42 -1.06
C VAL A 96 -9.22 8.21 0.01
N ALA A 97 -9.36 9.18 0.90
CA ALA A 97 -10.32 9.11 2.01
C ALA A 97 -11.75 9.39 1.51
N ILE A 98 -12.66 8.49 1.83
CA ILE A 98 -14.09 8.60 1.59
C ILE A 98 -14.79 8.79 2.93
N GLY A 99 -15.32 9.97 3.16
CA GLY A 99 -15.77 10.39 4.50
C GLY A 99 -14.61 10.93 5.34
N ASP A 100 -14.93 11.73 6.33
CA ASP A 100 -13.95 12.24 7.30
C ASP A 100 -14.60 12.32 8.68
N VAL A 101 -13.77 12.30 9.73
CA VAL A 101 -14.23 12.50 11.11
C VAL A 101 -14.80 13.90 11.36
N ARG A 102 -14.49 14.86 10.50
CA ARG A 102 -15.06 16.20 10.51
C ARG A 102 -15.58 16.58 9.12
N ASP A 103 -16.79 17.17 9.08
CA ASP A 103 -17.32 17.77 7.86
C ASP A 103 -16.45 18.94 7.39
N GLY A 104 -16.25 19.07 6.08
CA GLY A 104 -15.52 20.20 5.47
C GLY A 104 -14.00 20.11 5.62
N GLY A 105 -13.44 18.95 5.79
CA GLY A 105 -11.99 18.74 5.75
C GLY A 105 -11.42 18.88 4.32
N ASP A 106 -10.20 19.41 4.20
CA ASP A 106 -9.50 19.58 2.91
C ASP A 106 -9.46 18.30 2.06
N ARG A 107 -9.43 17.14 2.70
CA ARG A 107 -9.43 15.83 2.03
C ARG A 107 -10.71 15.58 1.21
N LEU A 108 -11.86 15.95 1.73
CA LEU A 108 -13.13 15.78 1.02
C LEU A 108 -13.27 16.78 -0.13
N GLU A 109 -12.83 18.02 0.06
CA GLU A 109 -12.84 19.06 -0.97
C GLU A 109 -11.97 18.69 -2.16
N ASN A 110 -10.85 18.03 -1.93
CA ASN A 110 -9.91 17.60 -2.96
C ASN A 110 -10.19 16.21 -3.54
N LEU A 111 -11.14 15.45 -3.00
CA LEU A 111 -11.38 14.05 -3.40
C LEU A 111 -11.61 13.90 -4.90
N GLU A 112 -12.56 14.64 -5.45
CA GLU A 112 -12.90 14.55 -6.88
C GLU A 112 -11.74 15.02 -7.76
N LYS A 113 -11.04 16.07 -7.36
CA LYS A 113 -9.85 16.59 -8.04
C LYS A 113 -8.73 15.54 -8.11
N MET A 114 -8.47 14.83 -7.00
CA MET A 114 -7.47 13.76 -6.95
C MET A 114 -7.85 12.57 -7.82
N VAL A 115 -9.07 12.09 -7.70
CA VAL A 115 -9.58 10.95 -8.49
C VAL A 115 -9.50 11.25 -9.98
N ASN A 116 -9.99 12.40 -10.40
CA ASN A 116 -9.95 12.82 -11.81
C ASN A 116 -8.52 12.96 -12.33
N ALA A 117 -7.60 13.49 -11.52
CA ALA A 117 -6.19 13.63 -11.91
C ALA A 117 -5.51 12.27 -12.11
N VAL A 118 -5.76 11.30 -11.24
CA VAL A 118 -5.23 9.93 -11.39
C VAL A 118 -5.71 9.32 -12.70
N GLU A 119 -7.01 9.36 -12.96
CA GLU A 119 -7.60 8.76 -14.14
C GLU A 119 -7.18 9.46 -15.44
N GLU A 120 -7.21 10.78 -15.46
CA GLU A 120 -6.86 11.56 -16.64
C GLU A 120 -5.39 11.38 -17.02
N THR A 121 -4.48 11.49 -16.04
CA THR A 121 -3.05 11.34 -16.31
C THR A 121 -2.71 9.90 -16.72
N GLN A 122 -3.37 8.91 -16.15
CA GLN A 122 -3.21 7.50 -16.55
C GLN A 122 -3.69 7.28 -17.97
N LYS A 123 -4.88 7.77 -18.31
CA LYS A 123 -5.46 7.64 -19.66
C LYS A 123 -4.62 8.32 -20.75
N ARG A 124 -4.03 9.47 -20.41
CA ARG A 124 -3.15 10.22 -21.33
C ARG A 124 -1.72 9.69 -21.41
N GLY A 125 -1.39 8.64 -20.64
CA GLY A 125 -0.03 8.07 -20.61
C GLY A 125 1.03 9.02 -20.06
N LEU A 126 0.66 9.93 -19.16
CA LEU A 126 1.57 10.91 -18.56
C LEU A 126 2.33 10.36 -17.36
N ASN A 127 1.86 9.27 -16.78
CA ASN A 127 2.46 8.67 -15.59
C ASN A 127 3.60 7.71 -15.93
N ARG A 128 4.61 7.69 -15.09
CA ARG A 128 5.72 6.74 -15.13
C ARG A 128 5.31 5.38 -14.53
N ALA A 129 4.69 5.40 -13.34
CA ALA A 129 4.07 4.24 -12.73
C ALA A 129 2.63 4.04 -13.26
N GLU A 130 2.06 2.87 -13.03
CA GLU A 130 0.63 2.63 -13.21
C GLU A 130 -0.10 2.98 -11.93
N HIS A 131 -0.96 3.99 -11.99
CA HIS A 131 -1.75 4.45 -10.86
C HIS A 131 -3.17 3.92 -10.91
N ARG A 132 -3.64 3.44 -9.77
CA ARG A 132 -5.02 2.99 -9.51
C ARG A 132 -5.50 3.61 -8.22
N LEU A 133 -6.74 3.36 -7.83
CA LEU A 133 -7.35 3.92 -6.62
C LEU A 133 -7.61 2.85 -5.56
N HIS A 134 -7.32 3.22 -4.34
CA HIS A 134 -7.72 2.54 -3.12
C HIS A 134 -8.69 3.46 -2.35
N LEU A 135 -9.96 3.08 -2.24
CA LEU A 135 -10.96 3.86 -1.52
C LEU A 135 -10.92 3.51 -0.03
N ARG A 136 -10.52 4.46 0.80
CA ARG A 136 -10.49 4.33 2.27
C ARG A 136 -11.80 4.85 2.84
N CYS A 137 -12.71 3.97 3.24
CA CYS A 137 -14.05 4.33 3.66
C CYS A 137 -14.14 4.51 5.18
N GLU A 138 -14.35 5.74 5.63
CA GLU A 138 -14.66 6.06 7.04
C GLU A 138 -16.13 5.76 7.33
N LEU A 139 -16.39 4.62 7.96
CA LEU A 139 -17.73 4.07 8.15
C LEU A 139 -18.65 4.89 9.04
N PRO A 140 -18.15 5.55 10.12
CA PRO A 140 -19.00 6.32 11.04
C PRO A 140 -19.61 7.59 10.43
N HIS A 141 -19.33 7.90 9.16
CA HIS A 141 -19.71 9.17 8.56
C HIS A 141 -20.91 9.03 7.62
N HIS A 142 -21.86 9.98 7.69
CA HIS A 142 -23.08 9.96 6.88
C HIS A 142 -22.82 10.19 5.38
N THR A 143 -21.74 10.86 5.01
CA THR A 143 -21.39 11.13 3.61
C THR A 143 -20.63 9.99 2.94
N THR A 144 -20.19 9.00 3.69
CA THR A 144 -19.31 7.93 3.16
C THR A 144 -19.99 7.12 2.07
N LEU A 145 -21.19 6.60 2.32
CA LEU A 145 -21.89 5.80 1.34
C LEU A 145 -22.25 6.57 0.07
N PRO A 146 -22.83 7.79 0.13
CA PRO A 146 -23.11 8.57 -1.07
C PRO A 146 -21.86 8.90 -1.91
N LEU A 147 -20.72 9.19 -1.28
CA LEU A 147 -19.46 9.42 -1.98
C LEU A 147 -18.90 8.14 -2.59
N PHE A 148 -18.97 7.03 -1.86
CA PHE A 148 -18.56 5.72 -2.33
C PHE A 148 -19.33 5.28 -3.56
N GLU A 149 -20.64 5.44 -3.57
CA GLU A 149 -21.53 5.10 -4.69
C GLU A 149 -21.17 5.85 -5.98
N LYS A 150 -20.67 7.08 -5.87
CA LYS A 150 -20.23 7.87 -7.03
C LYS A 150 -18.91 7.36 -7.64
N LEU A 151 -18.10 6.63 -6.86
CA LEU A 151 -16.74 6.27 -7.26
C LEU A 151 -16.55 4.79 -7.54
N ILE A 152 -17.34 3.91 -6.93
CA ILE A 152 -17.10 2.46 -6.95
C ILE A 152 -17.12 1.84 -8.35
N ASP A 153 -17.84 2.41 -9.28
CA ASP A 153 -17.94 1.92 -10.66
C ASP A 153 -16.85 2.50 -11.58
N ARG A 154 -15.94 3.32 -11.05
CA ARG A 154 -14.78 3.79 -11.82
C ARG A 154 -13.79 2.65 -12.05
N GLU A 155 -13.31 2.52 -13.27
CA GLU A 155 -12.41 1.43 -13.69
C GLU A 155 -11.08 1.42 -12.92
N SER A 156 -10.64 2.58 -12.44
CA SER A 156 -9.41 2.73 -11.66
C SER A 156 -9.48 2.16 -10.24
N VAL A 157 -10.67 1.94 -9.68
CA VAL A 157 -10.84 1.43 -8.32
C VAL A 157 -10.46 -0.03 -8.25
N SER A 158 -9.43 -0.35 -7.48
CA SER A 158 -8.88 -1.71 -7.36
C SER A 158 -8.96 -2.32 -5.97
N MET A 159 -9.15 -1.49 -4.94
CA MET A 159 -9.21 -1.92 -3.55
C MET A 159 -10.08 -0.96 -2.73
N VAL A 160 -10.76 -1.50 -1.74
CA VAL A 160 -11.56 -0.74 -0.77
C VAL A 160 -11.20 -1.21 0.62
N SER A 161 -10.96 -0.30 1.55
CA SER A 161 -10.80 -0.61 2.97
C SER A 161 -11.93 -0.03 3.81
N LEU A 162 -12.36 -0.79 4.81
CA LEU A 162 -13.39 -0.43 5.76
C LEU A 162 -12.72 0.05 7.05
N MET A 163 -12.83 1.34 7.35
CA MET A 163 -12.19 1.96 8.51
C MET A 163 -13.22 2.46 9.51
N ASP A 164 -12.94 2.25 10.78
CA ASP A 164 -13.75 2.76 11.87
C ASP A 164 -12.84 3.34 12.95
N HIS A 165 -12.59 4.64 12.87
CA HIS A 165 -11.77 5.39 13.82
C HIS A 165 -12.61 6.06 14.93
N SER A 166 -13.78 5.50 15.24
CA SER A 166 -14.62 5.99 16.33
C SER A 166 -14.09 5.57 17.70
N PRO A 167 -14.47 6.29 18.77
CA PRO A 167 -14.03 5.96 20.12
C PRO A 167 -14.46 4.55 20.54
N GLY A 168 -13.55 3.79 21.13
CA GLY A 168 -13.80 2.43 21.59
C GLY A 168 -13.76 1.37 20.49
N GLN A 169 -13.40 1.72 19.26
CA GLN A 169 -13.30 0.80 18.14
C GLN A 169 -11.85 0.59 17.69
N ARG A 170 -11.51 -0.64 17.33
CA ARG A 170 -10.26 -1.04 16.66
C ARG A 170 -9.00 -0.36 17.19
N GLN A 171 -8.37 0.53 16.41
CA GLN A 171 -7.18 1.28 16.81
C GLN A 171 -7.41 2.05 18.12
N TYR A 172 -8.62 2.53 18.32
CA TYR A 172 -9.02 3.34 19.48
C TYR A 172 -9.88 2.56 20.49
N ALA A 173 -9.67 1.24 20.60
CA ALA A 173 -10.27 0.42 21.66
C ALA A 173 -9.97 1.00 23.04
N ASP A 174 -8.78 1.57 23.24
CA ASP A 174 -8.46 2.42 24.37
C ASP A 174 -8.87 3.87 24.07
N ARG A 175 -9.94 4.32 24.72
CA ARG A 175 -10.50 5.67 24.54
C ARG A 175 -9.55 6.79 24.97
N SER A 176 -8.61 6.53 25.86
CA SER A 176 -7.60 7.53 26.26
C SER A 176 -6.70 7.90 25.08
N LYS A 177 -6.26 6.93 24.31
CA LYS A 177 -5.47 7.15 23.07
C LYS A 177 -6.24 7.96 22.02
N TYR A 178 -7.53 7.69 21.89
CA TYR A 178 -8.42 8.47 21.01
C TYR A 178 -8.46 9.94 21.42
N ARG A 179 -8.68 10.19 22.71
CA ARG A 179 -8.76 11.56 23.26
C ARG A 179 -7.44 12.31 23.09
N ASP A 180 -6.32 11.70 23.45
CA ASP A 180 -4.99 12.29 23.31
C ASP A 180 -4.69 12.68 21.86
N TYR A 181 -5.00 11.80 20.92
CA TYR A 181 -4.76 12.05 19.49
C TYR A 181 -5.62 13.20 18.96
N TYR A 182 -6.93 13.15 19.15
CA TYR A 182 -7.84 14.14 18.55
C TYR A 182 -7.82 15.48 19.28
N GLN A 183 -7.60 15.47 20.59
CA GLN A 183 -7.40 16.70 21.36
C GLN A 183 -6.15 17.45 20.87
N GLY A 184 -5.05 16.73 20.64
CA GLY A 184 -3.84 17.31 20.06
C GLY A 184 -4.02 17.77 18.60
N LYS A 185 -4.65 16.93 17.78
CA LYS A 185 -4.85 17.22 16.33
C LYS A 185 -5.73 18.44 16.07
N TYR A 186 -6.80 18.62 16.84
CA TYR A 186 -7.77 19.69 16.64
C TYR A 186 -7.67 20.80 17.67
N HIS A 187 -6.68 20.73 18.60
CA HIS A 187 -6.47 21.72 19.65
C HIS A 187 -7.71 21.97 20.51
N LEU A 188 -8.43 20.87 20.88
CA LEU A 188 -9.67 20.94 21.64
C LEU A 188 -9.40 21.14 23.13
N THR A 189 -10.24 21.92 23.79
CA THR A 189 -10.35 21.94 25.24
C THR A 189 -10.93 20.63 25.75
N HIS A 190 -10.90 20.40 27.07
CA HIS A 190 -11.45 19.19 27.66
C HIS A 190 -12.96 19.05 27.38
N ASP A 191 -13.71 20.14 27.57
CA ASP A 191 -15.17 20.15 27.33
C ASP A 191 -15.51 20.00 25.85
N GLU A 192 -14.72 20.57 24.95
CA GLU A 192 -14.86 20.39 23.50
C GLU A 192 -14.57 18.93 23.10
N MET A 193 -13.57 18.32 23.74
CA MET A 193 -13.25 16.92 23.49
C MET A 193 -14.36 15.99 23.97
N ASP A 194 -14.99 16.25 25.11
CA ASP A 194 -16.14 15.47 25.60
C ASP A 194 -17.31 15.52 24.63
N ARG A 195 -17.62 16.70 24.10
CA ARG A 195 -18.68 16.87 23.07
C ARG A 195 -18.31 16.18 21.77
N PHE A 196 -17.09 16.36 21.30
CA PHE A 196 -16.59 15.73 20.08
C PHE A 196 -16.66 14.20 20.16
N GLU A 197 -16.18 13.61 21.26
CA GLU A 197 -16.24 12.17 21.49
C GLU A 197 -17.68 11.64 21.50
N ALA A 198 -18.59 12.33 22.19
CA ALA A 198 -20.01 11.96 22.24
C ALA A 198 -20.67 12.01 20.85
N GLU A 199 -20.39 13.03 20.05
CA GLU A 199 -20.85 13.16 18.68
C GLU A 199 -20.34 12.02 17.80
N GLN A 200 -19.04 11.69 17.88
CA GLN A 200 -18.45 10.62 17.09
C GLN A 200 -19.03 9.25 17.47
N MET A 201 -19.30 9.00 18.75
CA MET A 201 -19.96 7.77 19.20
C MET A 201 -21.40 7.66 18.68
N ALA A 202 -22.14 8.77 18.66
CA ALA A 202 -23.50 8.81 18.13
C ALA A 202 -23.52 8.55 16.60
N LEU A 203 -22.60 9.15 15.86
CA LEU A 203 -22.44 8.92 14.43
C LEU A 203 -22.09 7.46 14.14
N ALA A 204 -21.15 6.88 14.87
CA ALA A 204 -20.78 5.49 14.73
C ALA A 204 -21.95 4.54 15.00
N ALA A 205 -22.73 4.78 16.04
CA ALA A 205 -23.90 3.99 16.37
C ALA A 205 -24.96 4.00 15.25
N THR A 206 -25.06 5.12 14.53
CA THR A 206 -26.03 5.26 13.43
C THR A 206 -25.51 4.70 12.11
N TRP A 207 -24.25 4.95 11.76
CA TRP A 207 -23.74 4.78 10.39
C TRP A 207 -22.73 3.64 10.21
N SER A 208 -21.92 3.29 11.21
CA SER A 208 -20.82 2.34 11.02
C SER A 208 -21.29 1.00 10.47
N GLN A 209 -22.25 0.37 11.10
CA GLN A 209 -22.68 -0.98 10.71
C GLN A 209 -23.46 -1.00 9.39
N PRO A 210 -24.44 -0.11 9.14
CA PRO A 210 -25.12 -0.06 7.85
C PRO A 210 -24.17 0.22 6.70
N ASN A 211 -23.24 1.17 6.83
CA ASN A 211 -22.24 1.47 5.80
C ASN A 211 -21.32 0.28 5.56
N ARG A 212 -20.86 -0.37 6.61
CA ARG A 212 -20.01 -1.57 6.55
C ARG A 212 -20.65 -2.66 5.71
N GLN A 213 -21.89 -3.01 6.01
CA GLN A 213 -22.63 -4.05 5.30
C GLN A 213 -22.86 -3.69 3.82
N THR A 214 -23.29 -2.48 3.55
CA THR A 214 -23.62 -2.03 2.19
C THR A 214 -22.37 -1.95 1.32
N ILE A 215 -21.32 -1.32 1.81
CA ILE A 215 -20.04 -1.18 1.06
C ILE A 215 -19.44 -2.55 0.77
N ALA A 216 -19.39 -3.45 1.76
CA ALA A 216 -18.90 -4.81 1.57
C ALA A 216 -19.70 -5.57 0.51
N ALA A 217 -21.03 -5.48 0.52
CA ALA A 217 -21.88 -6.11 -0.48
C ALA A 217 -21.63 -5.55 -1.89
N MET A 218 -21.45 -4.24 -2.01
CA MET A 218 -21.14 -3.59 -3.29
C MET A 218 -19.79 -4.01 -3.84
N CYS A 219 -18.76 -4.15 -3.00
CA CYS A 219 -17.45 -4.66 -3.38
C CYS A 219 -17.52 -6.11 -3.86
N ARG A 220 -18.27 -6.96 -3.14
CA ARG A 220 -18.45 -8.37 -3.51
C ARG A 220 -19.12 -8.51 -4.88
N ALA A 221 -20.18 -7.73 -5.13
CA ALA A 221 -20.90 -7.75 -6.41
C ALA A 221 -19.99 -7.36 -7.60
N ARG A 222 -18.99 -6.53 -7.37
CA ARG A 222 -18.05 -6.03 -8.39
C ARG A 222 -16.72 -6.76 -8.41
N ARG A 223 -16.51 -7.73 -7.51
CA ARG A 223 -15.25 -8.46 -7.34
C ARG A 223 -14.05 -7.54 -7.08
N ILE A 224 -14.27 -6.47 -6.34
CA ILE A 224 -13.22 -5.55 -5.90
C ILE A 224 -12.65 -6.07 -4.58
N ALA A 225 -11.32 -6.08 -4.45
CA ALA A 225 -10.64 -6.51 -3.25
C ALA A 225 -11.05 -5.65 -2.04
N LEU A 226 -11.51 -6.30 -0.98
CA LEU A 226 -11.92 -5.65 0.26
C LEU A 226 -10.88 -5.90 1.34
N ALA A 227 -10.52 -4.86 2.08
CA ALA A 227 -9.63 -4.93 3.23
C ALA A 227 -10.34 -4.51 4.51
N SER A 228 -10.02 -5.21 5.60
CA SER A 228 -10.27 -4.71 6.95
C SER A 228 -9.19 -3.69 7.34
N HIS A 229 -9.40 -2.95 8.40
CA HIS A 229 -8.46 -1.94 8.88
C HIS A 229 -8.41 -1.92 10.41
N ASP A 230 -7.21 -2.00 10.97
CA ASP A 230 -6.94 -1.92 12.42
C ASP A 230 -7.71 -2.96 13.27
N ASP A 231 -8.01 -4.14 12.76
CA ASP A 231 -8.63 -5.19 13.54
C ASP A 231 -7.76 -5.54 14.77
N ALA A 232 -8.38 -5.56 15.94
CA ALA A 232 -7.69 -5.74 17.21
C ALA A 232 -7.99 -7.08 17.90
N THR A 233 -9.11 -7.70 17.56
CA THR A 233 -9.62 -8.92 18.22
C THR A 233 -9.98 -10.00 17.19
N GLU A 234 -10.06 -11.23 17.63
CA GLU A 234 -10.56 -12.34 16.80
C GLU A 234 -11.99 -12.10 16.32
N ALA A 235 -12.82 -11.44 17.14
CA ALA A 235 -14.19 -11.08 16.74
C ALA A 235 -14.22 -10.06 15.60
N HIS A 236 -13.35 -9.05 15.64
CA HIS A 236 -13.19 -8.12 14.50
C HIS A 236 -12.78 -8.84 13.22
N VAL A 237 -11.83 -9.76 13.32
CA VAL A 237 -11.35 -10.55 12.17
C VAL A 237 -12.45 -11.45 11.62
N ALA A 238 -13.22 -12.12 12.48
CA ALA A 238 -14.34 -12.96 12.06
C ALA A 238 -15.39 -12.14 11.30
N GLU A 239 -15.75 -10.95 11.78
CA GLU A 239 -16.65 -10.03 11.07
C GLU A 239 -16.08 -9.64 9.71
N SER A 240 -14.81 -9.21 9.66
CA SER A 240 -14.14 -8.82 8.42
C SER A 240 -14.11 -9.97 7.40
N HIS A 241 -13.84 -11.17 7.84
CA HIS A 241 -13.88 -12.36 6.99
C HIS A 241 -15.28 -12.64 6.44
N GLN A 242 -16.31 -12.57 7.28
CA GLN A 242 -17.71 -12.77 6.86
C GLN A 242 -18.16 -11.76 5.81
N LEU A 243 -17.63 -10.53 5.87
CA LEU A 243 -17.90 -9.48 4.89
C LEU A 243 -17.15 -9.69 3.55
N GLY A 244 -16.21 -10.63 3.49
CA GLY A 244 -15.44 -10.94 2.31
C GLY A 244 -14.10 -10.24 2.21
N SER A 245 -13.56 -9.70 3.31
CA SER A 245 -12.22 -9.13 3.33
C SER A 245 -11.16 -10.18 2.99
N VAL A 246 -10.28 -9.85 2.06
CA VAL A 246 -9.15 -10.70 1.62
C VAL A 246 -7.81 -10.19 2.13
N ILE A 247 -7.76 -8.96 2.60
CA ILE A 247 -6.59 -8.30 3.17
C ILE A 247 -6.94 -7.80 4.57
N ALA A 248 -6.09 -8.12 5.54
CA ALA A 248 -6.12 -7.56 6.89
C ALA A 248 -5.08 -6.43 6.95
N GLU A 249 -5.54 -5.19 6.83
CA GLU A 249 -4.70 -4.01 6.86
C GLU A 249 -4.43 -3.59 8.31
N PHE A 250 -3.16 -3.58 8.70
CA PHE A 250 -2.68 -3.09 9.99
C PHE A 250 -3.36 -3.73 11.22
N PRO A 251 -3.45 -5.06 11.33
CA PRO A 251 -3.92 -5.66 12.59
C PRO A 251 -3.09 -5.13 13.75
N THR A 252 -3.76 -4.79 14.85
CA THR A 252 -3.11 -4.07 15.97
C THR A 252 -2.54 -4.99 17.03
N THR A 253 -2.88 -6.29 16.98
CA THR A 253 -2.45 -7.30 17.93
C THR A 253 -1.95 -8.58 17.23
N LEU A 254 -1.12 -9.34 17.94
CA LEU A 254 -0.69 -10.66 17.45
C LEU A 254 -1.89 -11.61 17.24
N ALA A 255 -2.85 -11.59 18.16
CA ALA A 255 -4.06 -12.42 18.06
C ALA A 255 -4.88 -12.10 16.81
N ALA A 256 -5.05 -10.81 16.47
CA ALA A 256 -5.74 -10.42 15.25
C ALA A 256 -5.00 -10.86 13.98
N ALA A 257 -3.67 -10.75 13.95
CA ALA A 257 -2.86 -11.20 12.83
C ALA A 257 -2.94 -12.74 12.65
N GLN A 258 -2.87 -13.50 13.74
CA GLN A 258 -3.04 -14.95 13.71
C GLN A 258 -4.42 -15.36 13.19
N ALA A 259 -5.48 -14.74 13.70
CA ALA A 259 -6.85 -15.00 13.25
C ALA A 259 -7.03 -14.66 11.77
N SER A 260 -6.44 -13.56 11.29
CA SER A 260 -6.47 -13.16 9.88
C SER A 260 -5.88 -14.23 8.98
N ARG A 261 -4.72 -14.78 9.35
CA ARG A 261 -4.08 -15.88 8.60
C ARG A 261 -4.90 -17.16 8.65
N GLN A 262 -5.51 -17.51 9.78
CA GLN A 262 -6.39 -18.68 9.91
C GLN A 262 -7.61 -18.58 8.99
N HIS A 263 -8.12 -17.38 8.75
CA HIS A 263 -9.20 -17.10 7.79
C HIS A 263 -8.73 -16.93 6.34
N GLY A 264 -7.45 -17.12 6.05
CA GLY A 264 -6.89 -16.99 4.70
C GLY A 264 -6.75 -15.56 4.19
N MET A 265 -6.79 -14.56 5.08
CA MET A 265 -6.56 -13.17 4.72
C MET A 265 -5.06 -12.87 4.69
N HIS A 266 -4.64 -11.99 3.77
CA HIS A 266 -3.28 -11.48 3.70
C HIS A 266 -3.05 -10.42 4.76
N VAL A 267 -2.08 -10.63 5.64
CA VAL A 267 -1.70 -9.65 6.67
C VAL A 267 -0.77 -8.59 6.06
N LEU A 268 -1.23 -7.35 6.04
CA LEU A 268 -0.51 -6.19 5.53
C LEU A 268 -0.07 -5.28 6.68
N MET A 269 1.23 -4.95 6.71
CA MET A 269 1.81 -4.02 7.68
C MET A 269 2.54 -2.87 6.99
N GLY A 270 2.77 -1.78 7.71
CA GLY A 270 3.51 -0.63 7.21
C GLY A 270 5.02 -0.88 7.17
N ALA A 271 5.65 -0.63 6.03
CA ALA A 271 7.11 -0.68 5.89
C ALA A 271 7.84 0.27 6.86
N PRO A 272 7.33 1.49 7.16
CA PRO A 272 7.93 2.34 8.18
C PRO A 272 8.05 1.70 9.55
N ASN A 273 7.14 0.80 9.91
CA ASN A 273 7.20 0.05 11.17
C ASN A 273 8.46 -0.85 11.21
N ILE A 274 8.82 -1.48 10.11
CA ILE A 274 10.06 -2.26 9.99
C ILE A 274 11.29 -1.34 10.08
N VAL A 275 11.34 -0.29 9.29
CA VAL A 275 12.50 0.60 9.19
C VAL A 275 12.79 1.33 10.50
N ARG A 276 11.73 1.74 11.22
CA ARG A 276 11.86 2.43 12.52
C ARG A 276 12.02 1.49 13.71
N GLY A 277 11.82 0.19 13.51
CA GLY A 277 11.95 -0.81 14.57
C GLY A 277 10.73 -0.95 15.48
N GLY A 278 9.56 -0.46 15.09
CA GLY A 278 8.33 -0.61 15.86
C GLY A 278 7.21 0.33 15.45
N SER A 279 6.04 0.14 16.07
CA SER A 279 4.86 0.99 15.87
C SER A 279 5.00 2.32 16.61
N HIS A 280 4.61 3.41 15.98
CA HIS A 280 4.52 4.72 16.63
C HIS A 280 3.29 4.86 17.54
N SER A 281 2.30 3.99 17.40
CA SER A 281 1.03 3.98 18.15
C SER A 281 0.96 2.90 19.25
N GLY A 282 2.05 2.15 19.49
CA GLY A 282 2.11 1.10 20.51
C GLY A 282 1.37 -0.19 20.12
N ASN A 283 1.02 -0.38 18.86
CA ASN A 283 0.46 -1.61 18.32
C ASN A 283 1.54 -2.67 18.11
N VAL A 284 1.14 -3.89 17.72
CA VAL A 284 2.09 -4.97 17.42
C VAL A 284 3.10 -4.53 16.37
N ALA A 285 4.36 -4.85 16.57
CA ALA A 285 5.43 -4.51 15.64
C ALA A 285 5.44 -5.46 14.44
N ALA A 286 5.69 -4.92 13.24
CA ALA A 286 5.73 -5.70 12.01
C ALA A 286 6.85 -6.78 12.03
N HIS A 287 8.01 -6.50 12.64
CA HIS A 287 9.08 -7.48 12.79
C HIS A 287 8.66 -8.66 13.68
N GLN A 288 7.83 -8.43 14.68
CA GLN A 288 7.26 -9.49 15.52
C GLN A 288 6.33 -10.39 14.69
N LEU A 289 5.51 -9.83 13.81
CA LEU A 289 4.70 -10.61 12.89
C LEU A 289 5.56 -11.40 11.88
N ALA A 290 6.63 -10.81 11.39
CA ALA A 290 7.60 -11.50 10.52
C ALA A 290 8.25 -12.69 11.24
N SER A 291 8.67 -12.54 12.49
CA SER A 291 9.27 -13.64 13.28
C SER A 291 8.30 -14.80 13.55
N HIS A 292 6.99 -14.53 13.58
CA HIS A 292 5.94 -15.54 13.72
C HIS A 292 5.42 -16.09 12.37
N GLY A 293 5.99 -15.66 11.23
CA GLY A 293 5.53 -16.06 9.91
C GLY A 293 4.15 -15.53 9.53
N LEU A 294 3.74 -14.40 10.12
CA LEU A 294 2.39 -13.82 9.98
C LEU A 294 2.34 -12.57 9.09
N LEU A 295 3.42 -12.24 8.41
CA LEU A 295 3.51 -11.08 7.53
C LEU A 295 3.43 -11.53 6.07
N ASP A 296 2.50 -10.96 5.30
CA ASP A 296 2.27 -11.29 3.89
C ASP A 296 2.56 -10.14 2.93
N ILE A 297 2.23 -8.91 3.32
CA ILE A 297 2.35 -7.72 2.47
C ILE A 297 2.91 -6.57 3.30
N LEU A 298 3.79 -5.78 2.69
CA LEU A 298 4.20 -4.48 3.18
C LEU A 298 3.65 -3.36 2.30
N SER A 299 3.22 -2.27 2.91
CA SER A 299 2.92 -1.02 2.22
C SER A 299 3.79 0.11 2.76
N SER A 300 4.03 1.12 1.94
CA SER A 300 4.88 2.24 2.35
C SER A 300 4.14 3.25 3.23
N ASP A 301 2.83 3.20 3.24
CA ASP A 301 1.97 4.09 4.00
C ASP A 301 2.30 5.57 3.68
N TYR A 302 2.98 6.27 4.56
CA TYR A 302 3.34 7.68 4.40
C TYR A 302 4.76 7.92 3.86
N TYR A 303 5.59 6.87 3.67
CA TYR A 303 6.99 7.02 3.28
C TYR A 303 7.40 6.02 2.17
N PRO A 304 7.24 6.37 0.89
CA PRO A 304 7.44 5.45 -0.24
C PRO A 304 8.79 4.75 -0.28
N ALA A 305 9.87 5.45 0.03
CA ALA A 305 11.21 4.87 0.02
C ALA A 305 11.42 3.79 1.10
N SER A 306 10.53 3.67 2.08
CA SER A 306 10.62 2.63 3.10
C SER A 306 10.33 1.22 2.57
N LEU A 307 9.65 1.10 1.42
CA LEU A 307 9.14 -0.18 0.95
C LEU A 307 10.26 -1.18 0.63
N LEU A 308 11.22 -0.78 -0.19
CA LEU A 308 12.38 -1.64 -0.53
C LEU A 308 13.33 -1.79 0.64
N ASP A 309 13.59 -0.73 1.40
CA ASP A 309 14.44 -0.77 2.59
C ASP A 309 13.91 -1.78 3.61
N ALA A 310 12.60 -1.78 3.87
CA ALA A 310 11.98 -2.74 4.78
C ALA A 310 12.13 -4.20 4.32
N ALA A 311 11.99 -4.49 3.02
CA ALA A 311 12.17 -5.84 2.50
C ALA A 311 13.59 -6.35 2.71
N PHE A 312 14.61 -5.53 2.45
CA PHE A 312 16.01 -5.90 2.72
C PHE A 312 16.30 -6.08 4.22
N ARG A 313 15.75 -5.21 5.07
CA ARG A 313 15.90 -5.34 6.53
C ARG A 313 15.28 -6.63 7.06
N ILE A 314 14.14 -7.05 6.55
CA ILE A 314 13.52 -8.34 6.90
C ILE A 314 14.44 -9.50 6.47
N ALA A 315 14.96 -9.47 5.25
CA ALA A 315 15.88 -10.50 4.76
C ALA A 315 17.19 -10.60 5.55
N ASP A 316 17.67 -9.48 6.08
CA ASP A 316 18.90 -9.41 6.87
C ASP A 316 18.71 -9.75 8.36
N ALA A 317 17.47 -9.69 8.86
CA ALA A 317 17.18 -9.88 10.28
C ALA A 317 17.34 -11.35 10.69
N GLU A 318 17.97 -11.58 11.85
CA GLU A 318 18.22 -12.92 12.38
C GLU A 318 17.01 -13.51 13.13
N ASP A 319 16.02 -12.70 13.43
CA ASP A 319 14.83 -13.08 14.24
C ASP A 319 13.68 -13.64 13.41
N ASN A 320 13.87 -13.85 12.12
CA ASN A 320 12.88 -14.44 11.22
C ASN A 320 13.55 -15.39 10.20
N ALA A 321 12.72 -16.11 9.45
CA ALA A 321 13.17 -17.10 8.48
C ALA A 321 13.07 -16.63 7.01
N PHE A 322 12.82 -15.35 6.76
CA PHE A 322 12.69 -14.83 5.40
C PHE A 322 14.03 -14.83 4.66
N THR A 323 14.07 -15.49 3.51
CA THR A 323 15.13 -15.27 2.52
C THR A 323 14.88 -13.97 1.76
N LEU A 324 15.89 -13.47 1.02
CA LEU A 324 15.69 -12.27 0.19
C LEU A 324 14.54 -12.43 -0.83
N PRO A 325 14.44 -13.54 -1.61
CA PRO A 325 13.29 -13.75 -2.47
C PRO A 325 11.95 -13.69 -1.72
N GLN A 326 11.84 -14.32 -0.56
CA GLN A 326 10.63 -14.30 0.25
C GLN A 326 10.28 -12.89 0.77
N ALA A 327 11.29 -12.11 1.18
CA ALA A 327 11.09 -10.73 1.61
C ALA A 327 10.63 -9.83 0.45
N ILE A 328 11.19 -10.00 -0.73
CA ILE A 328 10.78 -9.25 -1.94
C ILE A 328 9.35 -9.58 -2.35
N ARG A 329 8.86 -10.80 -2.13
CA ARG A 329 7.46 -11.14 -2.37
C ARG A 329 6.48 -10.28 -1.58
N LEU A 330 6.85 -9.81 -0.39
CA LEU A 330 6.01 -8.94 0.44
C LEU A 330 5.70 -7.60 -0.21
N VAL A 331 6.51 -7.16 -1.15
CA VAL A 331 6.41 -5.87 -1.83
C VAL A 331 6.17 -5.99 -3.34
N SER A 332 5.93 -7.20 -3.83
CA SER A 332 5.78 -7.46 -5.27
C SER A 332 4.73 -8.54 -5.57
N GLN A 333 5.05 -9.80 -5.41
CA GLN A 333 4.18 -10.92 -5.77
C GLN A 333 2.92 -11.00 -4.91
N HIS A 334 3.04 -10.90 -3.60
CA HIS A 334 1.89 -11.01 -2.69
C HIS A 334 0.87 -9.88 -2.89
N PRO A 335 1.26 -8.59 -3.00
CA PRO A 335 0.30 -7.56 -3.36
C PRO A 335 -0.32 -7.77 -4.74
N ALA A 336 0.43 -8.26 -5.74
CA ALA A 336 -0.13 -8.61 -7.05
C ALA A 336 -1.20 -9.70 -6.93
N GLN A 337 -0.91 -10.77 -6.22
CA GLN A 337 -1.85 -11.89 -5.99
C GLN A 337 -3.11 -11.44 -5.25
N ALA A 338 -2.97 -10.60 -4.23
CA ALA A 338 -4.10 -10.07 -3.47
C ALA A 338 -5.07 -9.25 -4.33
N LEU A 339 -4.59 -8.62 -5.40
CA LEU A 339 -5.38 -7.87 -6.36
C LEU A 339 -5.76 -8.66 -7.63
N GLY A 340 -5.33 -9.90 -7.77
CA GLY A 340 -5.55 -10.69 -8.99
C GLY A 340 -4.76 -10.18 -10.20
N LEU A 341 -3.59 -9.56 -9.99
CA LEU A 341 -2.70 -9.08 -11.05
C LEU A 341 -1.71 -10.18 -11.43
N ASP A 342 -2.08 -11.03 -12.39
CA ASP A 342 -1.31 -12.23 -12.74
C ASP A 342 -0.14 -11.95 -13.71
N ASP A 343 -0.06 -10.76 -14.27
CA ASP A 343 0.92 -10.40 -15.30
C ASP A 343 2.22 -9.77 -14.76
N ARG A 344 2.33 -9.58 -13.44
CA ARG A 344 3.43 -8.85 -12.77
C ARG A 344 3.74 -9.39 -11.39
N GLY A 345 4.73 -8.78 -10.71
CA GLY A 345 5.06 -9.06 -9.31
C GLY A 345 6.16 -10.11 -9.12
N VAL A 346 6.63 -10.73 -10.18
CA VAL A 346 7.70 -11.72 -10.15
C VAL A 346 8.52 -11.65 -11.43
N ILE A 347 9.83 -11.92 -11.34
CA ILE A 347 10.67 -12.11 -12.52
C ILE A 347 10.45 -13.53 -13.05
N ALA A 348 9.69 -13.64 -14.10
CA ALA A 348 9.42 -14.89 -14.81
C ALA A 348 9.15 -14.61 -16.31
N GLU A 349 9.40 -15.59 -17.17
CA GLU A 349 9.15 -15.47 -18.60
C GLU A 349 7.67 -15.16 -18.87
N GLY A 350 7.44 -14.22 -19.78
CA GLY A 350 6.10 -13.75 -20.18
C GLY A 350 5.48 -12.71 -19.25
N LYS A 351 6.02 -12.48 -18.06
CA LYS A 351 5.55 -11.41 -17.16
C LYS A 351 5.97 -10.05 -17.67
N ARG A 352 5.26 -9.00 -17.24
CA ARG A 352 5.64 -7.62 -17.54
C ARG A 352 7.06 -7.34 -17.06
N ALA A 353 7.81 -6.63 -17.87
CA ALA A 353 9.13 -6.16 -17.50
C ALA A 353 9.03 -4.89 -16.65
N ASP A 354 8.40 -5.01 -15.48
CA ASP A 354 8.42 -4.05 -14.39
C ASP A 354 9.57 -4.46 -13.47
N LEU A 355 10.65 -3.69 -13.48
CA LEU A 355 11.94 -4.08 -12.90
C LEU A 355 12.58 -2.93 -12.14
N VAL A 356 13.32 -3.27 -11.10
CA VAL A 356 14.12 -2.34 -10.30
C VAL A 356 15.56 -2.84 -10.25
N LEU A 357 16.52 -1.98 -10.61
CA LEU A 357 17.95 -2.22 -10.37
C LEU A 357 18.40 -1.42 -9.16
N ALA A 358 18.89 -2.10 -8.15
CA ALA A 358 19.35 -1.49 -6.91
C ALA A 358 20.72 -2.01 -6.50
N HIS A 359 21.49 -1.14 -5.85
CA HIS A 359 22.79 -1.48 -5.30
C HIS A 359 22.80 -1.26 -3.79
N ARG A 360 23.49 -2.14 -3.09
CA ARG A 360 23.69 -2.00 -1.67
C ARG A 360 24.95 -1.17 -1.39
N ARG A 361 24.82 -0.14 -0.57
CA ARG A 361 25.89 0.72 -0.12
C ARG A 361 25.91 0.73 1.42
N GLY A 362 26.61 -0.23 2.03
CA GLY A 362 26.50 -0.47 3.46
C GLY A 362 25.10 -0.96 3.85
N GLU A 363 24.44 -0.24 4.73
CA GLU A 363 23.05 -0.51 5.14
C GLU A 363 22.00 0.11 4.19
N HIS A 364 22.42 0.98 3.28
CA HIS A 364 21.53 1.68 2.36
C HIS A 364 21.33 0.91 1.06
N ILE A 365 20.09 0.82 0.61
CA ILE A 365 19.73 0.28 -0.70
C ILE A 365 19.44 1.45 -1.63
N GLN A 366 20.29 1.63 -2.63
CA GLN A 366 20.15 2.68 -3.63
C GLN A 366 19.49 2.15 -4.88
N ILE A 367 18.36 2.74 -5.26
CA ILE A 367 17.68 2.45 -6.54
C ILE A 367 18.36 3.27 -7.64
N ASN A 368 18.84 2.58 -8.67
CA ASN A 368 19.56 3.20 -9.79
C ASN A 368 18.72 3.32 -11.05
N HIS A 369 17.93 2.29 -11.35
CA HIS A 369 17.05 2.28 -12.52
C HIS A 369 15.73 1.58 -12.17
N VAL A 370 14.66 2.08 -12.81
CA VAL A 370 13.33 1.46 -12.75
C VAL A 370 12.78 1.40 -14.18
N TRP A 371 12.23 0.26 -14.53
CA TRP A 371 11.53 0.04 -15.80
C TRP A 371 10.07 -0.34 -15.53
N ARG A 372 9.18 0.19 -16.35
CA ARG A 372 7.80 -0.25 -16.41
C ARG A 372 7.49 -0.71 -17.83
N GLN A 373 7.08 -1.97 -17.99
CA GLN A 373 6.86 -2.61 -19.30
C GLN A 373 8.06 -2.43 -20.23
N GLY A 374 9.26 -2.63 -19.70
CA GLY A 374 10.51 -2.50 -20.45
C GLY A 374 10.96 -1.08 -20.76
N LYS A 375 10.13 -0.07 -20.48
CA LYS A 375 10.48 1.34 -20.66
C LYS A 375 11.12 1.87 -19.38
N ARG A 376 12.31 2.46 -19.50
CA ARG A 376 12.97 3.12 -18.38
C ARG A 376 12.14 4.32 -17.91
N VAL A 377 11.82 4.38 -16.61
CA VAL A 377 11.01 5.44 -15.99
C VAL A 377 11.76 6.18 -14.88
N PHE A 378 12.90 5.59 -14.44
CA PHE A 378 13.83 6.25 -13.51
C PHE A 378 15.27 5.86 -13.81
#